data_0f550bca8d286b9a9264c528d7f2baef
#
_entry.id   0f550bca8d286b9a9264c528d7f2baef
#
_cell.length_a   1.000
_cell.length_b   1.000
_cell.length_c   1.000
_cell.angle_alpha   90.00
_cell.angle_beta   90.00
_cell.angle_gamma   90.00
#
_symmetry.space_group_name_H-M   'P 1'
#
loop_
_entity.id
_entity.type
_entity.pdbx_description
1 polymer ?
#
loop_
_entity_poly.entity_id
_entity_poly.type
_entity_poly.pdbx_seq_one_letter_code
_entity_poly.pdbx_strand_id
1 'polypeptide(L)'
;MAAKTTTGSSRDVTAELAYLTRALKAPTLREAIGRLAERARTETWSYEEFLVACLQREVSARESHGGEGRIRTARFPSRKSLEEFDFDHARGLKRDTIAHLGTLDFVTAKDNVVFLGPPGTGKTHLAIGIAIRACQAGHRVLFATASQWVDRLAAAHHGGTLQAELIRLARYPLLVVDEVGYIPFEPEAANLFFQLVSSRYERASLIVTSNKPFGRWGEVFGDDVVAAAMIDRLVHHAEVIALKGDSYRIKDRDLGRVPTTTADDQ
;
A
#
# COMPACT_ATOMS: atom_id res chain seq x y z
N MET A 1 51.33 -0.54 -57.83
CA MET A 1 50.25 -1.22 -57.12
C MET A 1 49.83 -0.37 -55.90
N ALA A 2 48.73 0.37 -56.00
CA ALA A 2 48.25 1.28 -54.96
C ALA A 2 47.33 0.49 -54.04
N ALA A 3 47.68 0.46 -52.73
CA ALA A 3 46.88 -0.16 -51.72
C ALA A 3 45.64 0.72 -51.46
N LYS A 4 44.42 0.18 -51.66
CA LYS A 4 43.14 0.76 -51.30
C LYS A 4 43.02 0.75 -49.78
N THR A 5 43.17 1.89 -49.13
CA THR A 5 42.80 2.14 -47.75
C THR A 5 41.28 2.18 -47.68
N THR A 6 40.68 1.13 -47.15
CA THR A 6 39.25 1.07 -46.79
C THR A 6 39.07 1.97 -45.57
N THR A 7 38.59 3.18 -45.77
CA THR A 7 38.04 4.06 -44.72
C THR A 7 36.80 3.40 -44.16
N GLY A 8 36.92 2.69 -43.06
CA GLY A 8 35.78 2.22 -42.29
C GLY A 8 34.93 3.40 -41.86
N SER A 9 33.65 3.41 -42.29
CA SER A 9 32.66 4.34 -41.80
C SER A 9 32.70 4.36 -40.28
N SER A 10 33.04 5.52 -39.71
CA SER A 10 32.98 5.72 -38.26
C SER A 10 31.55 5.45 -37.80
N ARG A 11 31.38 4.37 -37.08
CA ARG A 11 30.06 3.97 -36.55
C ARG A 11 29.59 5.09 -35.65
N ASP A 12 28.46 5.72 -35.94
CA ASP A 12 27.87 6.74 -35.06
C ASP A 12 27.22 6.03 -33.87
N VAL A 13 28.08 5.73 -32.87
CA VAL A 13 27.69 5.04 -31.64
C VAL A 13 26.59 5.81 -30.92
N THR A 14 26.57 7.15 -31.02
CA THR A 14 25.55 7.99 -30.35
C THR A 14 24.19 7.81 -30.99
N ALA A 15 24.11 7.80 -32.32
CA ALA A 15 22.87 7.57 -33.03
C ALA A 15 22.34 6.14 -32.80
N GLU A 16 23.25 5.15 -32.80
CA GLU A 16 22.92 3.73 -32.55
C GLU A 16 22.41 3.54 -31.13
N LEU A 17 23.03 4.13 -30.11
CA LEU A 17 22.56 4.12 -28.72
C LEU A 17 21.18 4.78 -28.58
N ALA A 18 20.97 5.91 -29.24
CA ALA A 18 19.67 6.59 -29.22
C ALA A 18 18.56 5.73 -29.86
N TYR A 19 18.86 4.99 -30.90
CA TYR A 19 17.93 4.05 -31.54
C TYR A 19 17.63 2.86 -30.63
N LEU A 20 18.68 2.19 -30.11
CA LEU A 20 18.55 0.98 -29.28
C LEU A 20 17.83 1.28 -27.96
N THR A 21 18.16 2.38 -27.30
CA THR A 21 17.48 2.79 -26.04
C THR A 21 16.03 3.14 -26.26
N ARG A 22 15.67 3.68 -27.44
CA ARG A 22 14.28 3.90 -27.83
C ARG A 22 13.54 2.58 -28.05
N ALA A 23 14.15 1.66 -28.80
CA ALA A 23 13.58 0.33 -29.07
C ALA A 23 13.36 -0.47 -27.78
N LEU A 24 14.28 -0.39 -26.82
CA LEU A 24 14.18 -0.99 -25.50
C LEU A 24 13.25 -0.23 -24.53
N LYS A 25 12.72 0.93 -24.94
CA LYS A 25 11.95 1.82 -24.07
C LYS A 25 12.70 2.18 -22.78
N ALA A 26 13.99 2.50 -22.91
CA ALA A 26 14.92 2.79 -21.82
C ALA A 26 15.37 4.27 -21.83
N PRO A 27 14.46 5.22 -21.52
CA PRO A 27 14.77 6.65 -21.59
C PRO A 27 15.83 7.08 -20.55
N THR A 28 15.77 6.52 -19.35
CA THR A 28 16.69 6.88 -18.26
C THR A 28 18.11 6.41 -18.56
N LEU A 29 18.26 5.24 -19.16
CA LEU A 29 19.54 4.76 -19.66
C LEU A 29 20.12 5.72 -20.71
N ARG A 30 19.31 6.16 -21.68
CA ARG A 30 19.72 7.13 -22.70
C ARG A 30 20.26 8.43 -22.10
N GLU A 31 19.61 8.95 -21.06
CA GLU A 31 20.03 10.19 -20.38
C GLU A 31 21.28 10.01 -19.51
N ALA A 32 21.46 8.83 -18.93
CA ALA A 32 22.55 8.56 -17.98
C ALA A 32 23.85 8.09 -18.63
N ILE A 33 23.79 7.45 -19.80
CA ILE A 33 24.91 6.71 -20.40
C ILE A 33 26.17 7.57 -20.61
N GLY A 34 26.02 8.83 -21.03
CA GLY A 34 27.15 9.75 -21.22
C GLY A 34 27.88 10.02 -19.92
N ARG A 35 27.13 10.37 -18.87
CA ARG A 35 27.73 10.66 -17.53
C ARG A 35 28.35 9.42 -16.91
N LEU A 36 27.72 8.26 -17.07
CA LEU A 36 28.27 6.99 -16.57
C LEU A 36 29.53 6.59 -17.32
N ALA A 37 29.60 6.84 -18.63
CA ALA A 37 30.80 6.57 -19.43
C ALA A 37 32.00 7.46 -19.01
N GLU A 38 31.75 8.75 -18.74
CA GLU A 38 32.81 9.65 -18.21
C GLU A 38 33.30 9.17 -16.84
N ARG A 39 32.39 8.82 -15.95
CA ARG A 39 32.72 8.31 -14.64
C ARG A 39 33.50 6.98 -14.71
N ALA A 40 33.06 6.06 -15.55
CA ALA A 40 33.73 4.79 -15.76
C ALA A 40 35.18 4.94 -16.26
N ARG A 41 35.43 5.94 -17.14
CA ARG A 41 36.82 6.27 -17.58
C ARG A 41 37.65 6.82 -16.45
N THR A 42 37.09 7.72 -15.62
CA THR A 42 37.82 8.35 -14.50
C THR A 42 38.14 7.36 -13.39
N GLU A 43 37.18 6.45 -13.09
CA GLU A 43 37.30 5.48 -12.00
C GLU A 43 37.79 4.10 -12.49
N THR A 44 38.21 3.99 -13.76
CA THR A 44 38.74 2.75 -14.38
C THR A 44 37.87 1.52 -14.20
N TRP A 45 36.56 1.70 -14.40
CA TRP A 45 35.61 0.59 -14.30
C TRP A 45 35.81 -0.43 -15.41
N SER A 46 35.54 -1.71 -15.13
CA SER A 46 35.40 -2.74 -16.15
C SER A 46 34.19 -2.48 -17.04
N TYR A 47 34.13 -3.12 -18.21
CA TYR A 47 32.96 -3.02 -19.10
C TYR A 47 31.70 -3.57 -18.43
N GLU A 48 31.84 -4.61 -17.63
CA GLU A 48 30.77 -5.22 -16.85
C GLU A 48 30.24 -4.27 -15.80
N GLU A 49 31.09 -3.60 -15.02
CA GLU A 49 30.71 -2.61 -14.02
C GLU A 49 29.95 -1.44 -14.66
N PHE A 50 30.43 -0.95 -15.79
CA PHE A 50 29.74 0.09 -16.55
C PHE A 50 28.35 -0.35 -17.00
N LEU A 51 28.23 -1.57 -17.57
CA LEU A 51 26.97 -2.13 -18.01
C LEU A 51 26.00 -2.32 -16.86
N VAL A 52 26.47 -2.84 -15.72
CA VAL A 52 25.66 -3.00 -14.49
C VAL A 52 25.14 -1.64 -14.03
N ALA A 53 25.98 -0.60 -13.94
CA ALA A 53 25.56 0.74 -13.54
C ALA A 53 24.48 1.31 -14.48
N CYS A 54 24.64 1.11 -15.79
CA CYS A 54 23.67 1.51 -16.80
C CYS A 54 22.32 0.82 -16.61
N LEU A 55 22.32 -0.50 -16.45
CA LEU A 55 21.10 -1.29 -16.26
C LEU A 55 20.43 -0.99 -14.92
N GLN A 56 21.18 -0.87 -13.83
CA GLN A 56 20.66 -0.49 -12.53
C GLN A 56 19.94 0.85 -12.56
N ARG A 57 20.49 1.84 -13.29
CA ARG A 57 19.87 3.15 -13.41
C ARG A 57 18.48 3.08 -14.06
N GLU A 58 18.36 2.31 -15.15
CA GLU A 58 17.08 2.12 -15.83
C GLU A 58 16.09 1.32 -14.99
N VAL A 59 16.54 0.23 -14.34
CA VAL A 59 15.70 -0.61 -13.48
C VAL A 59 15.15 0.21 -12.31
N SER A 60 16.01 0.93 -11.58
CA SER A 60 15.59 1.78 -10.46
C SER A 60 14.59 2.86 -10.88
N ALA A 61 14.78 3.46 -12.06
CA ALA A 61 13.83 4.43 -12.58
C ALA A 61 12.48 3.79 -12.93
N ARG A 62 12.48 2.61 -13.55
CA ARG A 62 11.24 1.86 -13.85
C ARG A 62 10.49 1.45 -12.60
N GLU A 63 11.20 0.98 -11.60
CA GLU A 63 10.61 0.63 -10.29
C GLU A 63 9.98 1.84 -9.63
N SER A 64 10.68 2.97 -9.59
CA SER A 64 10.18 4.23 -9.04
C SER A 64 8.93 4.73 -9.78
N HIS A 65 8.99 4.80 -11.12
CA HIS A 65 7.84 5.24 -11.93
C HIS A 65 6.67 4.25 -11.84
N GLY A 66 6.96 2.95 -11.84
CA GLY A 66 5.96 1.90 -11.64
C GLY A 66 5.31 1.98 -10.26
N GLY A 67 6.11 2.26 -9.22
CA GLY A 67 5.65 2.50 -7.85
C GLY A 67 4.66 3.67 -7.78
N GLU A 68 5.03 4.83 -8.32
CA GLU A 68 4.15 6.01 -8.34
C GLU A 68 2.85 5.76 -9.13
N GLY A 69 2.92 5.05 -10.24
CA GLY A 69 1.73 4.63 -10.99
C GLY A 69 0.79 3.76 -10.18
N ARG A 70 1.34 2.77 -9.45
CA ARG A 70 0.58 1.89 -8.55
C ARG A 70 -0.01 2.66 -7.37
N ILE A 71 0.75 3.57 -6.74
CA ILE A 71 0.26 4.43 -5.65
C ILE A 71 -0.94 5.27 -6.11
N ARG A 72 -0.85 5.88 -7.28
CA ARG A 72 -1.98 6.65 -7.85
C ARG A 72 -3.21 5.77 -8.10
N THR A 73 -3.01 4.57 -8.63
CA THR A 73 -4.10 3.62 -8.93
C THR A 73 -4.72 3.03 -7.66
N ALA A 74 -3.99 2.97 -6.56
CA ALA A 74 -4.45 2.43 -5.28
C ALA A 74 -5.53 3.29 -4.61
N ARG A 75 -5.70 4.56 -5.00
CA ARG A 75 -6.75 5.48 -4.52
C ARG A 75 -6.64 5.83 -3.03
N PHE A 76 -5.43 5.99 -2.51
CA PHE A 76 -5.26 6.47 -1.15
C PHE A 76 -5.84 7.88 -0.98
N PRO A 77 -6.55 8.17 0.14
CA PRO A 77 -7.12 9.50 0.41
C PRO A 77 -6.03 10.56 0.64
N SER A 78 -4.87 10.14 1.11
CA SER A 78 -3.68 10.98 1.30
C SER A 78 -2.43 10.12 1.23
N ARG A 79 -1.31 10.72 0.88
CA ARG A 79 -0.01 10.03 0.96
C ARG A 79 0.47 10.03 2.41
N LYS A 80 0.88 8.88 2.90
CA LYS A 80 1.46 8.67 4.23
C LYS A 80 2.67 7.77 4.10
N SER A 81 3.69 8.03 4.92
CA SER A 81 4.86 7.16 5.00
C SER A 81 5.05 6.60 6.41
N LEU A 82 5.72 5.47 6.53
CA LEU A 82 6.04 4.89 7.85
C LEU A 82 7.10 5.71 8.57
N GLU A 83 7.93 6.44 7.84
CA GLU A 83 8.98 7.32 8.35
C GLU A 83 8.39 8.55 9.04
N GLU A 84 7.24 9.05 8.57
CA GLU A 84 6.52 10.20 9.15
C GLU A 84 5.64 9.82 10.34
N PHE A 85 5.56 8.54 10.70
CA PHE A 85 4.72 8.09 11.80
C PHE A 85 5.35 8.41 13.16
N ASP A 86 4.61 9.11 14.01
CA ASP A 86 5.03 9.45 15.38
C ASP A 86 4.83 8.27 16.34
N PHE A 87 5.88 7.45 16.49
CA PHE A 87 5.85 6.30 17.40
C PHE A 87 5.84 6.71 18.88
N ASP A 88 6.32 7.90 19.21
CA ASP A 88 6.37 8.35 20.59
C ASP A 88 4.98 8.71 21.11
N HIS A 89 4.10 9.16 20.21
CA HIS A 89 2.69 9.36 20.52
C HIS A 89 1.91 8.03 20.60
N ALA A 90 2.24 7.05 19.79
CA ALA A 90 1.58 5.74 19.75
C ALA A 90 2.12 4.79 20.82
N ARG A 91 1.85 5.11 22.09
CA ARG A 91 2.37 4.36 23.24
C ARG A 91 2.01 2.87 23.16
N GLY A 92 3.01 2.01 23.30
CA GLY A 92 2.86 0.55 23.27
C GLY A 92 2.91 -0.08 21.87
N LEU A 93 3.02 0.71 20.81
CA LEU A 93 3.29 0.20 19.46
C LEU A 93 4.80 0.00 19.30
N LYS A 94 5.22 -1.23 19.02
CA LYS A 94 6.63 -1.55 18.78
C LYS A 94 7.03 -1.17 17.37
N ARG A 95 8.10 -0.38 17.22
CA ARG A 95 8.68 -0.03 15.91
C ARG A 95 9.05 -1.27 15.09
N ASP A 96 9.61 -2.29 15.76
CA ASP A 96 10.04 -3.53 15.12
C ASP A 96 8.87 -4.27 14.46
N THR A 97 7.69 -4.28 15.09
CA THR A 97 6.48 -4.89 14.49
C THR A 97 6.11 -4.18 13.19
N ILE A 98 6.12 -2.84 13.17
CA ILE A 98 5.81 -2.10 11.95
C ILE A 98 6.93 -2.22 10.92
N ALA A 99 8.19 -2.26 11.34
CA ALA A 99 9.32 -2.52 10.45
C ALA A 99 9.20 -3.89 9.80
N HIS A 100 8.83 -4.93 10.57
CA HIS A 100 8.58 -6.28 10.06
C HIS A 100 7.42 -6.29 9.04
N LEU A 101 6.31 -5.64 9.31
CA LEU A 101 5.23 -5.49 8.32
C LEU A 101 5.69 -4.74 7.07
N GLY A 102 6.65 -3.83 7.22
CA GLY A 102 7.29 -3.11 6.11
C GLY A 102 8.14 -3.99 5.19
N THR A 103 8.53 -5.22 5.59
CA THR A 103 9.18 -6.21 4.70
C THR A 103 8.21 -6.80 3.70
N LEU A 104 6.89 -6.76 3.99
CA LEU A 104 5.80 -7.27 3.15
C LEU A 104 5.73 -8.80 3.07
N ASP A 105 6.41 -9.52 3.95
CA ASP A 105 6.38 -10.98 4.00
C ASP A 105 4.95 -11.51 4.16
N PHE A 106 4.10 -10.79 4.92
CA PHE A 106 2.68 -11.10 5.07
C PHE A 106 1.91 -11.12 3.74
N VAL A 107 2.29 -10.29 2.75
CA VAL A 107 1.66 -10.29 1.42
C VAL A 107 2.01 -11.57 0.66
N THR A 108 3.24 -12.03 0.79
CA THR A 108 3.73 -13.27 0.17
C THR A 108 3.09 -14.50 0.85
N ALA A 109 2.99 -14.47 2.18
CA ALA A 109 2.34 -15.50 3.00
C ALA A 109 0.81 -15.50 2.84
N LYS A 110 0.23 -14.42 2.30
CA LYS A 110 -1.23 -14.18 2.18
C LYS A 110 -1.91 -13.99 3.55
N ASP A 111 -1.14 -13.55 4.52
CA ASP A 111 -1.64 -13.21 5.86
C ASP A 111 -2.30 -11.84 5.85
N ASN A 112 -3.12 -11.59 6.86
CA ASN A 112 -3.80 -10.32 7.04
C ASN A 112 -3.09 -9.44 8.08
N VAL A 113 -3.40 -8.16 8.06
CA VAL A 113 -3.00 -7.22 9.12
C VAL A 113 -4.25 -6.50 9.62
N VAL A 114 -4.46 -6.51 10.92
CA VAL A 114 -5.63 -5.85 11.51
C VAL A 114 -5.19 -4.83 12.55
N PHE A 115 -5.50 -3.55 12.30
CA PHE A 115 -5.26 -2.46 13.23
C PHE A 115 -6.55 -2.14 14.00
N LEU A 116 -6.52 -2.32 15.32
CA LEU A 116 -7.63 -2.01 16.21
C LEU A 116 -7.27 -0.82 17.13
N GLY A 117 -8.22 0.03 17.47
CA GLY A 117 -7.98 1.07 18.47
C GLY A 117 -8.84 2.31 18.25
N PRO A 118 -8.84 3.26 19.22
CA PRO A 118 -9.64 4.47 19.16
C PRO A 118 -9.41 5.33 17.91
N PRO A 119 -10.35 6.21 17.56
CA PRO A 119 -10.15 7.18 16.48
C PRO A 119 -8.92 8.05 16.71
N GLY A 120 -8.20 8.39 15.64
CA GLY A 120 -7.06 9.29 15.71
C GLY A 120 -5.73 8.68 16.17
N THR A 121 -5.66 7.37 16.50
CA THR A 121 -4.44 6.70 16.98
C THR A 121 -3.44 6.32 15.85
N GLY A 122 -3.73 6.66 14.59
CA GLY A 122 -2.79 6.43 13.49
C GLY A 122 -3.00 5.14 12.69
N LYS A 123 -4.08 4.37 12.92
CA LYS A 123 -4.38 3.11 12.18
C LYS A 123 -4.33 3.27 10.66
N THR A 124 -5.10 4.24 10.14
CA THR A 124 -5.14 4.56 8.70
C THR A 124 -3.78 5.01 8.17
N HIS A 125 -3.00 5.76 8.96
CA HIS A 125 -1.64 6.18 8.59
C HIS A 125 -0.74 4.96 8.35
N LEU A 126 -0.72 4.03 9.31
CA LEU A 126 0.06 2.79 9.21
C LEU A 126 -0.40 1.92 8.04
N ALA A 127 -1.71 1.73 7.89
CA ALA A 127 -2.29 0.97 6.78
C ALA A 127 -1.87 1.53 5.41
N ILE A 128 -1.95 2.86 5.23
CA ILE A 128 -1.53 3.52 4.00
C ILE A 128 -0.01 3.44 3.82
N GLY A 129 0.78 3.66 4.87
CA GLY A 129 2.24 3.60 4.80
C GLY A 129 2.76 2.23 4.36
N ILE A 130 2.23 1.14 4.93
CA ILE A 130 2.55 -0.23 4.53
C ILE A 130 2.08 -0.49 3.09
N ALA A 131 0.87 -0.06 2.73
CA ALA A 131 0.32 -0.23 1.40
C ALA A 131 1.10 0.54 0.32
N ILE A 132 1.63 1.72 0.63
CA ILE A 132 2.54 2.47 -0.25
C ILE A 132 3.84 1.70 -0.46
N ARG A 133 4.43 1.13 0.59
CA ARG A 133 5.60 0.25 0.46
C ARG A 133 5.30 -0.95 -0.44
N ALA A 134 4.12 -1.56 -0.31
CA ALA A 134 3.71 -2.63 -1.20
C ALA A 134 3.62 -2.18 -2.67
N CYS A 135 3.09 -0.97 -2.94
CA CYS A 135 3.09 -0.39 -4.29
C CYS A 135 4.50 -0.19 -4.84
N GLN A 136 5.42 0.30 -4.01
CA GLN A 136 6.83 0.51 -4.36
C GLN A 136 7.54 -0.82 -4.66
N ALA A 137 7.24 -1.86 -3.88
CA ALA A 137 7.74 -3.22 -4.07
C ALA A 137 7.10 -3.97 -5.26
N GLY A 138 6.21 -3.33 -6.02
CA GLY A 138 5.64 -3.92 -7.23
C GLY A 138 4.24 -4.49 -7.08
N HIS A 139 3.68 -4.55 -5.88
CA HIS A 139 2.35 -5.09 -5.65
C HIS A 139 1.24 -4.13 -6.10
N ARG A 140 0.18 -4.69 -6.66
CA ARG A 140 -1.04 -3.95 -6.94
C ARG A 140 -1.88 -3.87 -5.67
N VAL A 141 -2.18 -2.66 -5.25
CA VAL A 141 -2.97 -2.38 -4.05
C VAL A 141 -4.25 -1.63 -4.44
N LEU A 142 -5.31 -1.83 -3.69
CA LEU A 142 -6.49 -1.01 -3.78
C LEU A 142 -6.98 -0.68 -2.37
N PHE A 143 -7.22 0.61 -2.13
CA PHE A 143 -7.71 1.16 -0.88
C PHE A 143 -9.16 1.61 -1.04
N ALA A 144 -9.98 1.31 -0.04
CA ALA A 144 -11.27 1.96 0.17
C ALA A 144 -11.68 1.83 1.64
N THR A 145 -12.61 2.67 2.09
CA THR A 145 -13.28 2.48 3.37
C THR A 145 -14.24 1.29 3.30
N ALA A 146 -14.61 0.75 4.46
CA ALA A 146 -15.55 -0.35 4.53
C ALA A 146 -16.89 -0.03 3.83
N SER A 147 -17.41 1.19 4.01
CA SER A 147 -18.62 1.66 3.33
C SER A 147 -18.45 1.68 1.81
N GLN A 148 -17.33 2.22 1.31
CA GLN A 148 -17.04 2.25 -0.13
C GLN A 148 -16.89 0.84 -0.74
N TRP A 149 -16.34 -0.12 0.03
CA TRP A 149 -16.30 -1.52 -0.40
C TRP A 149 -17.71 -2.10 -0.53
N VAL A 150 -18.57 -1.86 0.46
CA VAL A 150 -19.96 -2.30 0.42
C VAL A 150 -20.72 -1.67 -0.74
N ASP A 151 -20.66 -0.35 -0.92
CA ASP A 151 -21.32 0.35 -2.03
C ASP A 151 -20.92 -0.23 -3.38
N ARG A 152 -19.63 -0.52 -3.55
CA ARG A 152 -19.10 -1.11 -4.78
C ARG A 152 -19.61 -2.53 -5.02
N LEU A 153 -19.68 -3.35 -3.97
CA LEU A 153 -20.18 -4.72 -4.05
C LEU A 153 -21.69 -4.74 -4.25
N ALA A 154 -22.43 -3.86 -3.60
CA ALA A 154 -23.87 -3.69 -3.76
C ALA A 154 -24.22 -3.27 -5.20
N ALA A 155 -23.50 -2.30 -5.77
CA ALA A 155 -23.67 -1.91 -7.16
C ALA A 155 -23.42 -3.09 -8.13
N ALA A 156 -22.38 -3.90 -7.86
CA ALA A 156 -22.09 -5.09 -8.65
C ALA A 156 -23.15 -6.20 -8.47
N HIS A 157 -23.69 -6.35 -7.26
CA HIS A 157 -24.77 -7.30 -6.96
C HIS A 157 -26.06 -6.94 -7.69
N HIS A 158 -26.52 -5.70 -7.56
CA HIS A 158 -27.70 -5.21 -8.26
C HIS A 158 -27.55 -5.27 -9.80
N GLY A 159 -26.33 -5.08 -10.30
CA GLY A 159 -26.00 -5.22 -11.73
C GLY A 159 -25.78 -6.66 -12.20
N GLY A 160 -25.96 -7.67 -11.34
CA GLY A 160 -25.74 -9.08 -11.70
C GLY A 160 -24.27 -9.45 -11.99
N THR A 161 -23.32 -8.62 -11.58
CA THR A 161 -21.87 -8.76 -11.91
C THR A 161 -20.98 -8.99 -10.69
N LEU A 162 -21.56 -9.31 -9.52
CA LEU A 162 -20.82 -9.48 -8.27
C LEU A 162 -19.68 -10.48 -8.39
N GLN A 163 -19.92 -11.63 -9.02
CA GLN A 163 -18.88 -12.65 -9.18
C GLN A 163 -17.70 -12.15 -10.05
N ALA A 164 -18.00 -11.42 -11.13
CA ALA A 164 -16.97 -10.82 -11.97
C ALA A 164 -16.16 -9.75 -11.20
N GLU A 165 -16.82 -9.00 -10.33
CA GLU A 165 -16.16 -8.01 -9.47
C GLU A 165 -15.23 -8.67 -8.44
N LEU A 166 -15.68 -9.73 -7.77
CA LEU A 166 -14.85 -10.50 -6.84
C LEU A 166 -13.62 -11.10 -7.54
N ILE A 167 -13.79 -11.66 -8.74
CA ILE A 167 -12.67 -12.14 -9.57
C ILE A 167 -11.70 -11.00 -9.93
N ARG A 168 -12.22 -9.81 -10.24
CA ARG A 168 -11.39 -8.64 -10.51
C ARG A 168 -10.59 -8.21 -9.28
N LEU A 169 -11.21 -8.21 -8.11
CA LEU A 169 -10.56 -7.88 -6.84
C LEU A 169 -9.52 -8.94 -6.43
N ALA A 170 -9.72 -10.20 -6.78
CA ALA A 170 -8.74 -11.26 -6.53
C ALA A 170 -7.39 -11.05 -7.24
N ARG A 171 -7.35 -10.18 -8.27
CA ARG A 171 -6.09 -9.81 -8.97
C ARG A 171 -5.22 -8.83 -8.19
N TYR A 172 -5.68 -8.32 -7.05
CA TYR A 172 -4.92 -7.45 -6.17
C TYR A 172 -4.34 -8.28 -5.02
N PRO A 173 -3.01 -8.43 -4.92
CA PRO A 173 -2.38 -9.14 -3.80
C PRO A 173 -2.75 -8.55 -2.43
N LEU A 174 -3.02 -7.25 -2.39
CA LEU A 174 -3.37 -6.54 -1.17
C LEU A 174 -4.56 -5.61 -1.38
N LEU A 175 -5.58 -5.72 -0.52
CA LEU A 175 -6.63 -4.71 -0.37
C LEU A 175 -6.52 -4.06 1.01
N VAL A 176 -6.83 -2.77 1.07
CA VAL A 176 -6.97 -2.05 2.33
C VAL A 176 -8.44 -1.74 2.56
N VAL A 177 -8.95 -2.16 3.70
CA VAL A 177 -10.30 -1.89 4.19
C VAL A 177 -10.20 -1.00 5.41
N ASP A 178 -10.44 0.29 5.21
CA ASP A 178 -10.33 1.28 6.27
C ASP A 178 -11.69 1.52 6.94
N GLU A 179 -11.67 1.88 8.22
CA GLU A 179 -12.83 2.34 8.96
C GLU A 179 -13.96 1.30 9.18
N VAL A 180 -13.62 0.02 9.38
CA VAL A 180 -14.61 -0.98 9.80
C VAL A 180 -15.17 -0.62 11.17
N GLY A 181 -16.51 -0.54 11.28
CA GLY A 181 -17.21 -0.27 12.54
C GLY A 181 -17.55 1.19 12.83
N TYR A 182 -17.26 2.12 11.91
CA TYR A 182 -17.76 3.49 12.02
C TYR A 182 -19.27 3.60 11.81
N ILE A 183 -19.79 2.82 10.85
CA ILE A 183 -21.21 2.74 10.55
C ILE A 183 -21.60 1.26 10.61
N PRO A 184 -22.68 0.89 11.31
CA PRO A 184 -23.20 -0.47 11.25
C PRO A 184 -23.64 -0.83 9.84
N PHE A 185 -23.48 -2.10 9.46
CA PHE A 185 -23.91 -2.61 8.17
C PHE A 185 -25.32 -3.14 8.23
N GLU A 186 -26.11 -2.85 7.21
CA GLU A 186 -27.35 -3.57 6.95
C GLU A 186 -27.05 -5.04 6.62
N PRO A 187 -27.98 -5.98 6.83
CA PRO A 187 -27.74 -7.43 6.62
C PRO A 187 -27.20 -7.78 5.24
N GLU A 188 -27.70 -7.16 4.17
CA GLU A 188 -27.22 -7.36 2.81
C GLU A 188 -25.76 -6.89 2.66
N ALA A 189 -25.45 -5.72 3.20
CA ALA A 189 -24.11 -5.16 3.20
C ALA A 189 -23.11 -6.06 3.95
N ALA A 190 -23.50 -6.59 5.11
CA ALA A 190 -22.71 -7.52 5.89
C ALA A 190 -22.40 -8.80 5.10
N ASN A 191 -23.40 -9.36 4.41
CA ASN A 191 -23.23 -10.54 3.55
C ASN A 191 -22.29 -10.27 2.37
N LEU A 192 -22.40 -9.13 1.71
CA LEU A 192 -21.51 -8.75 0.60
C LEU A 192 -20.06 -8.55 1.09
N PHE A 193 -19.88 -7.92 2.23
CA PHE A 193 -18.57 -7.77 2.84
C PHE A 193 -17.96 -9.12 3.26
N PHE A 194 -18.79 -10.02 3.81
CA PHE A 194 -18.39 -11.39 4.11
C PHE A 194 -17.94 -12.16 2.86
N GLN A 195 -18.63 -12.00 1.73
CA GLN A 195 -18.20 -12.61 0.47
C GLN A 195 -16.84 -12.08 0.01
N LEU A 196 -16.57 -10.78 0.17
CA LEU A 196 -15.26 -10.20 -0.12
C LEU A 196 -14.18 -10.85 0.73
N VAL A 197 -14.34 -10.88 2.06
CA VAL A 197 -13.36 -11.46 2.98
C VAL A 197 -13.15 -12.96 2.66
N SER A 198 -14.23 -13.70 2.47
CA SER A 198 -14.18 -15.14 2.15
C SER A 198 -13.49 -15.42 0.81
N SER A 199 -13.69 -14.57 -0.20
CA SER A 199 -13.04 -14.73 -1.50
C SER A 199 -11.52 -14.56 -1.44
N ARG A 200 -11.04 -13.91 -0.38
CA ARG A 200 -9.61 -13.62 -0.17
C ARG A 200 -8.91 -14.55 0.82
N TYR A 201 -9.69 -15.26 1.63
CA TYR A 201 -9.17 -16.17 2.64
C TYR A 201 -8.14 -17.14 2.04
N GLU A 202 -6.92 -17.16 2.58
CA GLU A 202 -5.73 -17.92 2.12
C GLU A 202 -5.28 -17.67 0.66
N ARG A 203 -5.82 -16.66 0.01
CA ARG A 203 -5.53 -16.35 -1.41
C ARG A 203 -4.82 -15.02 -1.59
N ALA A 204 -5.15 -14.03 -0.78
CA ALA A 204 -4.57 -12.71 -0.87
C ALA A 204 -4.84 -11.90 0.39
N SER A 205 -3.94 -10.99 0.72
CA SER A 205 -3.92 -10.26 1.98
C SER A 205 -4.93 -9.13 2.07
N LEU A 206 -5.36 -8.86 3.30
CA LEU A 206 -6.11 -7.68 3.69
C LEU A 206 -5.34 -6.89 4.75
N ILE A 207 -5.35 -5.57 4.65
CA ILE A 207 -5.11 -4.69 5.79
C ILE A 207 -6.46 -4.12 6.20
N VAL A 208 -6.86 -4.34 7.44
CA VAL A 208 -8.14 -3.87 7.99
C VAL A 208 -7.88 -2.91 9.12
N THR A 209 -8.58 -1.78 9.16
CA THR A 209 -8.58 -0.91 10.34
C THR A 209 -9.97 -0.85 10.96
N SER A 210 -10.03 -0.87 12.29
CA SER A 210 -11.29 -0.74 13.01
C SER A 210 -11.14 0.09 14.28
N ASN A 211 -12.15 0.88 14.57
CA ASN A 211 -12.26 1.61 15.84
C ASN A 211 -12.95 0.77 16.93
N LYS A 212 -13.49 -0.40 16.58
CA LYS A 212 -14.13 -1.32 17.51
C LYS A 212 -13.30 -2.56 17.73
N PRO A 213 -13.15 -3.06 18.95
CA PRO A 213 -12.56 -4.36 19.21
C PRO A 213 -13.44 -5.49 18.64
N PHE A 214 -12.86 -6.63 18.36
CA PHE A 214 -13.58 -7.79 17.79
C PHE A 214 -14.84 -8.18 18.56
N GLY A 215 -14.82 -8.12 19.91
CA GLY A 215 -15.98 -8.43 20.74
C GLY A 215 -17.20 -7.51 20.53
N ARG A 216 -17.02 -6.43 19.77
CA ARG A 216 -18.12 -5.51 19.40
C ARG A 216 -18.46 -5.55 17.90
N TRP A 217 -17.94 -6.51 17.17
CA TRP A 217 -18.21 -6.62 15.73
C TRP A 217 -19.63 -7.14 15.43
N GLY A 218 -20.29 -7.82 16.37
CA GLY A 218 -21.73 -8.11 16.28
C GLY A 218 -22.58 -6.84 16.07
N GLU A 219 -22.21 -5.74 16.76
CA GLU A 219 -22.86 -4.43 16.56
C GLU A 219 -22.57 -3.84 15.16
N VAL A 220 -21.45 -4.21 14.54
CA VAL A 220 -21.06 -3.71 13.22
C VAL A 220 -21.81 -4.43 12.11
N PHE A 221 -21.93 -5.77 12.22
CA PHE A 221 -22.50 -6.61 11.20
C PHE A 221 -23.96 -7.00 11.47
N GLY A 222 -24.54 -6.54 12.60
CA GLY A 222 -25.93 -6.77 12.97
C GLY A 222 -26.25 -8.24 13.34
N ASP A 223 -25.23 -9.13 13.36
CA ASP A 223 -25.34 -10.55 13.65
C ASP A 223 -24.02 -11.09 14.22
N ASP A 224 -24.07 -11.68 15.42
CA ASP A 224 -22.90 -12.22 16.10
C ASP A 224 -22.31 -13.44 15.38
N VAL A 225 -23.12 -14.23 14.69
CA VAL A 225 -22.63 -15.40 13.95
C VAL A 225 -21.86 -14.96 12.70
N VAL A 226 -22.39 -13.97 11.97
CA VAL A 226 -21.70 -13.38 10.82
C VAL A 226 -20.40 -12.71 11.28
N ALA A 227 -20.43 -11.96 12.37
CA ALA A 227 -19.25 -11.35 12.96
C ALA A 227 -18.19 -12.39 13.36
N ALA A 228 -18.58 -13.46 14.06
CA ALA A 228 -17.67 -14.53 14.44
C ALA A 228 -17.02 -15.22 13.24
N ALA A 229 -17.82 -15.54 12.20
CA ALA A 229 -17.30 -16.14 10.97
C ALA A 229 -16.37 -15.20 10.18
N MET A 230 -16.59 -13.89 10.26
CA MET A 230 -15.73 -12.88 9.65
C MET A 230 -14.40 -12.77 10.40
N ILE A 231 -14.47 -12.69 11.73
CA ILE A 231 -13.29 -12.63 12.60
C ILE A 231 -12.44 -13.87 12.39
N ASP A 232 -13.04 -15.06 12.39
CA ASP A 232 -12.33 -16.32 12.17
C ASP A 232 -11.48 -16.26 10.88
N ARG A 233 -12.07 -15.85 9.77
CA ARG A 233 -11.34 -15.75 8.48
C ARG A 233 -10.27 -14.66 8.44
N LEU A 234 -10.51 -13.55 9.13
CA LEU A 234 -9.56 -12.44 9.15
C LEU A 234 -8.37 -12.73 10.05
N VAL A 235 -8.59 -13.42 11.19
CA VAL A 235 -7.59 -13.58 12.26
C VAL A 235 -6.82 -14.90 12.15
N HIS A 236 -7.33 -15.88 11.45
CA HIS A 236 -6.70 -17.20 11.33
C HIS A 236 -5.23 -17.12 10.91
N HIS A 237 -4.92 -16.22 9.99
CA HIS A 237 -3.57 -15.86 9.56
C HIS A 237 -3.44 -14.35 9.57
N ALA A 238 -3.25 -13.74 10.74
CA ALA A 238 -3.16 -12.29 10.84
C ALA A 238 -2.23 -11.79 11.94
N GLU A 239 -1.55 -10.70 11.64
CA GLU A 239 -0.95 -9.84 12.65
C GLU A 239 -2.00 -8.85 13.16
N VAL A 240 -2.41 -8.98 14.41
CA VAL A 240 -3.39 -8.09 15.05
C VAL A 240 -2.69 -7.09 15.94
N ILE A 241 -2.84 -5.81 15.61
CA ILE A 241 -2.15 -4.70 16.28
C ILE A 241 -3.17 -3.81 16.96
N ALA A 242 -3.13 -3.77 18.29
CA ALA A 242 -3.96 -2.88 19.07
C ALA A 242 -3.22 -1.56 19.36
N LEU A 243 -3.71 -0.46 18.80
CA LEU A 243 -3.24 0.88 19.11
C LEU A 243 -4.00 1.43 20.32
N LYS A 244 -3.24 2.02 21.25
CA LYS A 244 -3.75 2.66 22.46
C LYS A 244 -3.30 4.11 22.50
N GLY A 245 -4.01 4.95 23.20
CA GLY A 245 -3.66 6.35 23.41
C GLY A 245 -4.69 7.32 22.90
N ASP A 246 -4.38 8.60 23.04
CA ASP A 246 -5.23 9.70 22.66
C ASP A 246 -5.14 9.99 21.15
N SER A 247 -6.11 10.73 20.65
CA SER A 247 -6.13 11.11 19.25
C SER A 247 -4.98 12.06 18.90
N TYR A 248 -4.13 11.65 17.98
CA TYR A 248 -3.06 12.51 17.41
C TYR A 248 -3.64 13.79 16.75
N ARG A 249 -4.87 13.73 16.23
CA ARG A 249 -5.51 14.86 15.55
C ARG A 249 -5.82 16.04 16.47
N ILE A 250 -5.84 15.80 17.79
CA ILE A 250 -6.15 16.81 18.81
C ILE A 250 -4.94 17.10 19.72
N LYS A 251 -3.76 16.53 19.42
CA LYS A 251 -2.53 16.63 20.21
C LYS A 251 -2.17 18.07 20.58
N ASP A 252 -2.38 19.02 19.65
CA ASP A 252 -2.02 20.43 19.82
C ASP A 252 -3.26 21.36 19.88
N ARG A 253 -4.45 20.79 20.01
CA ARG A 253 -5.67 21.58 20.17
C ARG A 253 -6.06 21.59 21.64
N ASP A 254 -5.97 22.75 22.26
CA ASP A 254 -6.62 23.02 23.54
C ASP A 254 -8.14 22.98 23.28
N LEU A 255 -8.74 21.79 23.44
CA LEU A 255 -10.18 21.64 23.48
C LEU A 255 -10.60 22.15 24.84
N GLY A 256 -10.72 23.50 24.96
CA GLY A 256 -10.99 24.21 26.16
C GLY A 256 -11.88 23.40 27.13
N ARG A 257 -11.41 23.18 28.34
CA ARG A 257 -12.22 22.64 29.43
C ARG A 257 -13.48 23.44 29.45
N VAL A 258 -14.61 22.82 29.14
CA VAL A 258 -15.93 23.41 29.47
C VAL A 258 -15.88 23.72 30.96
N PRO A 259 -16.03 24.98 31.36
CA PRO A 259 -16.08 25.31 32.81
C PRO A 259 -17.22 24.51 33.40
N THR A 260 -16.92 23.61 34.30
CA THR A 260 -17.95 23.06 35.21
C THR A 260 -18.46 24.22 35.98
N THR A 261 -19.65 24.68 35.65
CA THR A 261 -20.43 25.58 36.48
C THR A 261 -20.69 24.85 37.81
N THR A 262 -19.87 25.13 38.80
CA THR A 262 -20.22 24.87 40.18
C THR A 262 -21.48 25.68 40.47
N ALA A 263 -22.60 25.01 40.60
CA ALA A 263 -23.77 25.56 41.26
C ALA A 263 -23.38 25.67 42.74
N ASP A 264 -22.92 26.83 43.15
CA ASP A 264 -22.90 27.24 44.57
C ASP A 264 -24.25 27.77 44.94
N ASP A 265 -24.80 27.13 45.95
CA ASP A 265 -25.67 27.61 47.05
C ASP A 265 -26.35 28.96 46.90
N GLN A 266 -27.67 28.96 46.88
CA GLN A 266 -28.46 29.62 47.94
C GLN A 266 -29.91 29.06 47.99
#